data_fc096c1b294403f5463fe2208bc067b4
#
_entry.id   fc096c1b294403f5463fe2208bc067b4
#
_cell.length_a   1.000
_cell.length_b   1.000
_cell.length_c   1.000
_cell.angle_alpha   90.00
_cell.angle_beta   90.00
_cell.angle_gamma   90.00
#
_symmetry.space_group_name_H-M   'P 1'
#
loop_
_entity.id
_entity.type
_entity.pdbx_description
1 polymer ?
#
loop_
_entity_poly.entity_id
_entity_poly.type
_entity_poly.pdbx_seq_one_letter_code
_entity_poly.pdbx_strand_id
1 'polypeptide(L)'
;EQNAGYAASVAGYLTKKPGVCVTVSAPGFLNGLTALANATTNCFPMILISGSSEREIVDLQQGDYEEMDQLNIARPHCKASFRINRTEDIGVAVVRAIRTALSGRPGGVYLDIPARLFSTTMSAEEGKKSLFVPVDPAPAQLPAPSAVSRAVELIKGAKKPLILLGKGAAYAQCDADIKALIEETGIPFTPMSMAKGLVSDTCLLYTSDAADEGLGV
;
A
#
# COMPACT_ATOMS: atom_id res chain seq x y z
N GLU A 1 17.36 -6.34 4.55
CA GLU A 1 16.30 -6.09 3.56
C GLU A 1 14.93 -6.07 4.21
N GLN A 2 14.60 -7.03 5.09
CA GLN A 2 13.28 -7.14 5.70
C GLN A 2 12.91 -5.85 6.47
N ASN A 3 13.79 -5.40 7.37
CA ASN A 3 13.54 -4.17 8.14
C ASN A 3 13.42 -2.94 7.26
N ALA A 4 14.24 -2.83 6.21
CA ALA A 4 14.15 -1.75 5.23
C ALA A 4 12.80 -1.77 4.51
N GLY A 5 12.32 -2.95 4.13
CA GLY A 5 11.01 -3.13 3.53
C GLY A 5 9.86 -2.68 4.45
N TYR A 6 9.88 -3.10 5.71
CA TYR A 6 8.87 -2.65 6.68
C TYR A 6 8.94 -1.14 6.92
N ALA A 7 10.12 -0.56 7.05
CA ALA A 7 10.29 0.89 7.18
C ALA A 7 9.70 1.64 5.97
N ALA A 8 9.99 1.16 4.75
CA ALA A 8 9.41 1.73 3.53
C ALA A 8 7.88 1.62 3.53
N SER A 9 7.31 0.48 3.92
CA SER A 9 5.86 0.28 3.93
C SER A 9 5.16 1.23 4.91
N VAL A 10 5.70 1.41 6.11
CA VAL A 10 5.16 2.33 7.11
C VAL A 10 5.33 3.79 6.67
N ALA A 11 6.48 4.14 6.11
CA ALA A 11 6.69 5.47 5.53
C ALA A 11 5.64 5.78 4.45
N GLY A 12 5.33 4.80 3.61
CA GLY A 12 4.28 4.92 2.60
C GLY A 12 2.90 5.20 3.20
N TYR A 13 2.54 4.49 4.25
CA TYR A 13 1.28 4.69 4.98
C TYR A 13 1.18 6.11 5.57
N LEU A 14 2.24 6.55 6.25
CA LEU A 14 2.24 7.85 6.94
C LEU A 14 2.31 9.04 5.98
N THR A 15 3.09 8.93 4.92
CA THR A 15 3.32 10.04 3.98
C THR A 15 2.32 10.12 2.83
N LYS A 16 1.50 9.07 2.63
CA LYS A 16 0.61 8.92 1.46
C LYS A 16 1.36 8.89 0.12
N LYS A 17 2.65 8.62 0.15
CA LYS A 17 3.52 8.43 -1.02
C LYS A 17 4.10 7.03 -0.95
N PRO A 18 4.29 6.29 -2.06
CA PRO A 18 4.85 4.96 -1.96
C PRO A 18 6.24 4.98 -1.33
N GLY A 19 6.42 4.23 -0.25
CA GLY A 19 7.76 3.98 0.26
C GLY A 19 8.51 3.05 -0.69
N VAL A 20 9.80 3.30 -0.90
CA VAL A 20 10.64 2.52 -1.83
C VAL A 20 11.64 1.71 -1.05
N CYS A 21 11.72 0.42 -1.34
CA CYS A 21 12.76 -0.48 -0.85
C CYS A 21 13.48 -1.09 -2.05
N VAL A 22 14.81 -1.05 -2.03
CA VAL A 22 15.66 -1.65 -3.06
C VAL A 22 16.44 -2.78 -2.43
N THR A 23 16.46 -3.93 -3.08
CA THR A 23 17.17 -5.13 -2.60
C THR A 23 18.03 -5.74 -3.69
N VAL A 24 18.98 -6.53 -3.29
CA VAL A 24 19.66 -7.44 -4.21
C VAL A 24 18.67 -8.51 -4.70
N SER A 25 19.02 -9.19 -5.79
CA SER A 25 18.28 -10.33 -6.34
C SER A 25 18.17 -11.49 -5.34
N ALA A 26 17.38 -12.48 -5.67
CA ALA A 26 17.14 -13.73 -4.96
C ALA A 26 17.00 -13.58 -3.43
N PRO A 27 18.02 -13.76 -2.58
CA PRO A 27 17.83 -13.71 -1.13
C PRO A 27 17.34 -12.33 -0.65
N GLY A 28 17.84 -11.24 -1.22
CA GLY A 28 17.38 -9.90 -0.87
C GLY A 28 15.94 -9.64 -1.27
N PHE A 29 15.54 -10.09 -2.45
CA PHE A 29 14.15 -10.06 -2.90
C PHE A 29 13.25 -10.83 -1.94
N LEU A 30 13.61 -12.09 -1.57
CA LEU A 30 12.80 -12.89 -0.66
C LEU A 30 12.64 -12.24 0.72
N ASN A 31 13.70 -11.65 1.25
CA ASN A 31 13.64 -10.90 2.51
C ASN A 31 12.73 -9.66 2.39
N GLY A 32 12.77 -8.97 1.25
CA GLY A 32 11.88 -7.83 0.97
C GLY A 32 10.43 -8.22 0.70
N LEU A 33 10.21 -9.42 0.15
CA LEU A 33 8.88 -9.93 -0.20
C LEU A 33 7.95 -10.01 1.02
N THR A 34 8.47 -10.34 2.18
CA THR A 34 7.70 -10.39 3.43
C THR A 34 7.05 -9.04 3.73
N ALA A 35 7.82 -7.96 3.60
CA ALA A 35 7.31 -6.60 3.80
C ALA A 35 6.36 -6.18 2.68
N LEU A 36 6.61 -6.58 1.43
CA LEU A 36 5.72 -6.31 0.29
C LEU A 36 4.35 -6.96 0.48
N ALA A 37 4.31 -8.22 0.89
CA ALA A 37 3.08 -8.95 1.19
C ALA A 37 2.31 -8.30 2.34
N ASN A 38 3.01 -7.92 3.41
CA ASN A 38 2.44 -7.18 4.54
C ASN A 38 1.87 -5.82 4.10
N ALA A 39 2.62 -5.05 3.32
CA ALA A 39 2.17 -3.77 2.77
C ALA A 39 0.89 -3.93 1.93
N THR A 40 0.82 -4.98 1.11
CA THR A 40 -0.36 -5.27 0.28
C THR A 40 -1.58 -5.60 1.13
N THR A 41 -1.43 -6.48 2.11
CA THR A 41 -2.51 -6.87 3.03
C THR A 41 -2.98 -5.69 3.87
N ASN A 42 -2.04 -4.86 4.32
CA ASN A 42 -2.33 -3.70 5.17
C ASN A 42 -2.68 -2.42 4.40
N CYS A 43 -2.71 -2.45 3.08
CA CYS A 43 -3.02 -1.28 2.23
C CYS A 43 -1.99 -0.15 2.41
N PHE A 44 -0.72 -0.49 2.59
CA PHE A 44 0.36 0.47 2.67
C PHE A 44 0.99 0.63 1.28
N PRO A 45 1.04 1.82 0.71
CA PRO A 45 1.64 2.01 -0.61
C PRO A 45 3.17 1.80 -0.52
N MET A 46 3.68 0.82 -1.26
CA MET A 46 5.09 0.45 -1.25
C MET A 46 5.53 0.00 -2.66
N ILE A 47 6.77 0.28 -3.00
CA ILE A 47 7.43 -0.27 -4.19
C ILE A 47 8.67 -1.03 -3.74
N LEU A 48 8.71 -2.32 -4.04
CA LEU A 48 9.91 -3.14 -3.91
C LEU A 48 10.60 -3.22 -5.28
N ILE A 49 11.86 -2.86 -5.33
CA ILE A 49 12.70 -2.94 -6.52
C ILE A 49 13.83 -3.93 -6.23
N SER A 50 14.05 -4.90 -7.11
CA SER A 50 15.22 -5.75 -7.00
C SER A 50 15.87 -6.02 -8.34
N GLY A 51 17.15 -6.33 -8.32
CA GLY A 51 17.81 -6.98 -9.44
C GLY A 51 17.22 -8.37 -9.69
N SER A 52 17.47 -8.93 -10.86
CA SER A 52 17.08 -10.29 -11.21
C SER A 52 18.00 -10.87 -12.29
N SER A 53 18.01 -12.18 -12.41
CA SER A 53 18.62 -12.87 -13.54
C SER A 53 17.84 -12.61 -14.83
N GLU A 54 18.54 -12.75 -15.94
CA GLU A 54 17.96 -12.60 -17.26
C GLU A 54 16.88 -13.66 -17.53
N ARG A 55 15.88 -13.30 -18.32
CA ARG A 55 14.76 -14.19 -18.61
C ARG A 55 15.21 -15.49 -19.26
N GLU A 56 16.16 -15.39 -20.17
CA GLU A 56 16.72 -16.52 -20.90
C GLU A 56 17.39 -17.52 -19.96
N ILE A 57 18.01 -17.05 -18.87
CA ILE A 57 18.62 -17.89 -17.84
C ILE A 57 17.53 -18.57 -17.00
N VAL A 58 16.59 -17.80 -16.50
CA VAL A 58 15.51 -18.28 -15.63
C VAL A 58 14.61 -19.30 -16.34
N ASP A 59 14.22 -19.04 -17.58
CA ASP A 59 13.31 -19.88 -18.33
C ASP A 59 13.93 -21.26 -18.67
N LEU A 60 15.25 -21.32 -18.84
CA LEU A 60 15.97 -22.54 -19.17
C LEU A 60 16.67 -23.20 -17.95
N GLN A 61 16.59 -22.58 -16.78
CA GLN A 61 17.22 -23.06 -15.55
C GLN A 61 18.73 -23.34 -15.74
N GLN A 62 19.45 -22.34 -16.24
CA GLN A 62 20.86 -22.49 -16.62
C GLN A 62 21.80 -22.47 -15.43
N GLY A 63 21.30 -22.22 -14.20
CA GLY A 63 22.11 -22.31 -13.00
C GLY A 63 22.92 -21.04 -12.68
N ASP A 64 22.36 -19.87 -12.92
CA ASP A 64 22.96 -18.61 -12.45
C ASP A 64 22.90 -18.51 -10.91
N TYR A 65 23.88 -17.80 -10.34
CA TYR A 65 24.05 -17.69 -8.89
C TYR A 65 22.80 -17.25 -8.14
N GLU A 66 22.04 -16.33 -8.69
CA GLU A 66 20.83 -15.79 -8.09
C GLU A 66 19.61 -16.05 -8.96
N GLU A 67 19.61 -17.17 -9.67
CA GLU A 67 18.52 -17.54 -10.55
C GLU A 67 17.24 -17.80 -9.77
N MET A 68 16.22 -17.02 -10.08
CA MET A 68 14.90 -17.14 -9.47
C MET A 68 13.84 -16.42 -10.32
N ASP A 69 12.69 -17.03 -10.49
CA ASP A 69 11.54 -16.36 -11.14
C ASP A 69 10.83 -15.41 -10.15
N GLN A 70 11.53 -14.33 -9.79
CA GLN A 70 11.07 -13.35 -8.81
C GLN A 70 9.75 -12.69 -9.23
N LEU A 71 9.58 -12.45 -10.53
CA LEU A 71 8.36 -11.84 -11.06
C LEU A 71 7.11 -12.66 -10.72
N ASN A 72 7.16 -13.97 -10.96
CA ASN A 72 6.03 -14.85 -10.68
C ASN A 72 5.88 -15.13 -9.18
N ILE A 73 6.96 -15.19 -8.42
CA ILE A 73 6.93 -15.30 -6.96
C ILE A 73 6.27 -14.06 -6.34
N ALA A 74 6.57 -12.85 -6.81
CA ALA A 74 5.97 -11.63 -6.28
C ALA A 74 4.47 -11.50 -6.58
N ARG A 75 4.02 -12.03 -7.71
CA ARG A 75 2.69 -11.80 -8.27
C ARG A 75 1.53 -12.05 -7.30
N PRO A 76 1.46 -13.14 -6.53
CA PRO A 76 0.37 -13.37 -5.58
C PRO A 76 0.46 -12.51 -4.30
N HIS A 77 1.58 -11.83 -4.07
CA HIS A 77 1.87 -11.09 -2.84
C HIS A 77 1.80 -9.57 -2.98
N CYS A 78 1.49 -9.07 -4.17
CA CYS A 78 1.45 -7.64 -4.45
C CYS A 78 0.28 -7.26 -5.35
N LYS A 79 -0.01 -5.97 -5.45
CA LYS A 79 -1.04 -5.46 -6.37
C LYS A 79 -0.68 -5.66 -7.83
N ALA A 80 0.60 -5.52 -8.14
CA ALA A 80 1.15 -5.75 -9.47
C ALA A 80 2.65 -6.01 -9.40
N SER A 81 3.14 -6.81 -10.33
CA SER A 81 4.56 -7.04 -10.55
C SER A 81 4.88 -6.75 -12.01
N PHE A 82 5.93 -5.97 -12.23
CA PHE A 82 6.37 -5.57 -13.57
C PHE A 82 7.84 -5.88 -13.76
N ARG A 83 8.19 -6.49 -14.89
CA ARG A 83 9.57 -6.64 -15.32
C ARG A 83 9.91 -5.56 -16.33
N ILE A 84 11.07 -4.93 -16.14
CA ILE A 84 11.60 -3.92 -17.06
C ILE A 84 12.57 -4.64 -17.99
N ASN A 85 12.31 -4.60 -19.29
CA ASN A 85 13.12 -5.32 -20.29
C ASN A 85 14.07 -4.41 -21.07
N ARG A 86 13.89 -3.10 -20.99
CA ARG A 86 14.67 -2.09 -21.71
C ARG A 86 14.92 -0.88 -20.82
N THR A 87 16.07 -0.26 -20.96
CA THR A 87 16.46 0.93 -20.18
C THR A 87 15.50 2.10 -20.40
N GLU A 88 14.98 2.26 -21.62
CA GLU A 88 14.04 3.34 -21.97
C GLU A 88 12.70 3.19 -21.25
N ASP A 89 12.35 1.99 -20.79
CA ASP A 89 11.10 1.70 -20.12
C ASP A 89 11.15 1.93 -18.59
N ILE A 90 12.34 2.22 -18.03
CA ILE A 90 12.51 2.42 -16.57
C ILE A 90 11.60 3.55 -16.08
N GLY A 91 11.61 4.70 -16.74
CA GLY A 91 10.81 5.86 -16.31
C GLY A 91 9.32 5.55 -16.28
N VAL A 92 8.78 4.98 -17.36
CA VAL A 92 7.35 4.63 -17.44
C VAL A 92 6.97 3.54 -16.43
N ALA A 93 7.86 2.56 -16.18
CA ALA A 93 7.61 1.50 -15.20
C ALA A 93 7.54 2.06 -13.78
N VAL A 94 8.43 2.98 -13.41
CA VAL A 94 8.43 3.64 -12.10
C VAL A 94 7.14 4.47 -11.90
N VAL A 95 6.76 5.28 -12.88
CA VAL A 95 5.50 6.06 -12.81
C VAL A 95 4.29 5.14 -12.69
N ARG A 96 4.27 4.06 -13.46
CA ARG A 96 3.22 3.05 -13.39
C ARG A 96 3.15 2.38 -12.02
N ALA A 97 4.31 2.06 -11.44
CA ALA A 97 4.40 1.48 -10.10
C ALA A 97 3.86 2.44 -9.03
N ILE A 98 4.26 3.72 -9.06
CA ILE A 98 3.77 4.76 -8.15
C ILE A 98 2.23 4.85 -8.24
N ARG A 99 1.72 4.99 -9.47
CA ARG A 99 0.28 5.11 -9.69
C ARG A 99 -0.48 3.87 -9.22
N THR A 100 0.04 2.67 -9.50
CA THR A 100 -0.57 1.41 -9.09
C THR A 100 -0.58 1.27 -7.56
N ALA A 101 0.53 1.61 -6.90
CA ALA A 101 0.62 1.52 -5.44
C ALA A 101 -0.41 2.41 -4.71
N LEU A 102 -0.73 3.57 -5.27
CA LEU A 102 -1.62 4.57 -4.66
C LEU A 102 -3.08 4.44 -5.09
N SER A 103 -3.37 3.95 -6.30
CA SER A 103 -4.73 3.95 -6.87
C SER A 103 -5.65 2.95 -6.19
N GLY A 104 -6.90 3.33 -5.98
CA GLY A 104 -7.92 2.48 -5.34
C GLY A 104 -7.48 2.08 -3.92
N ARG A 105 -7.53 0.78 -3.61
CA ARG A 105 -6.95 0.27 -2.36
C ARG A 105 -5.43 0.30 -2.47
N PRO A 106 -4.71 1.09 -1.66
CA PRO A 106 -3.25 1.14 -1.71
C PRO A 106 -2.60 -0.22 -1.43
N GLY A 107 -1.35 -0.40 -1.84
CA GLY A 107 -0.63 -1.66 -1.58
C GLY A 107 0.72 -1.73 -2.28
N GLY A 108 1.39 -2.86 -2.11
CA GLY A 108 2.71 -3.11 -2.64
C GLY A 108 2.74 -3.35 -4.15
N VAL A 109 3.78 -2.88 -4.79
CA VAL A 109 4.11 -3.14 -6.20
C VAL A 109 5.55 -3.62 -6.29
N TYR A 110 5.81 -4.58 -7.14
CA TYR A 110 7.15 -5.11 -7.39
C TYR A 110 7.67 -4.68 -8.77
N LEU A 111 8.91 -4.18 -8.80
CA LEU A 111 9.66 -3.92 -10.02
C LEU A 111 10.87 -4.85 -10.11
N ASP A 112 10.90 -5.65 -11.15
CA ASP A 112 11.92 -6.62 -11.46
C ASP A 112 12.86 -6.06 -12.54
N ILE A 113 14.14 -5.86 -12.21
CA ILE A 113 15.13 -5.23 -13.09
C ILE A 113 16.25 -6.23 -13.40
N PRO A 114 16.29 -6.83 -14.60
CA PRO A 114 17.37 -7.72 -15.01
C PRO A 114 18.75 -7.06 -14.92
N ALA A 115 19.74 -7.83 -14.51
CA ALA A 115 21.10 -7.35 -14.21
C ALA A 115 21.76 -6.59 -15.38
N ARG A 116 21.51 -7.01 -16.63
CA ARG A 116 22.07 -6.33 -17.82
C ARG A 116 21.67 -4.86 -17.92
N LEU A 117 20.49 -4.47 -17.39
CA LEU A 117 20.04 -3.08 -17.48
C LEU A 117 20.89 -2.14 -16.63
N PHE A 118 21.53 -2.63 -15.57
CA PHE A 118 22.44 -1.82 -14.76
C PHE A 118 23.77 -1.51 -15.47
N SER A 119 24.15 -2.29 -16.47
CA SER A 119 25.34 -2.06 -17.30
C SER A 119 25.04 -1.40 -18.65
N THR A 120 23.77 -1.27 -19.00
CA THR A 120 23.36 -0.64 -20.25
C THR A 120 23.38 0.88 -20.11
N THR A 121 23.96 1.57 -21.10
CA THR A 121 24.02 3.02 -21.15
C THR A 121 23.08 3.56 -22.23
N MET A 122 22.54 4.73 -22.01
CA MET A 122 21.78 5.50 -23.01
C MET A 122 22.34 6.92 -23.09
N SER A 123 22.08 7.63 -24.17
CA SER A 123 22.44 9.04 -24.27
C SER A 123 21.69 9.89 -23.23
N ALA A 124 22.29 11.01 -22.82
CA ALA A 124 21.63 11.92 -21.88
C ALA A 124 20.31 12.47 -22.45
N GLU A 125 20.19 12.61 -23.76
CA GLU A 125 18.97 13.08 -24.41
C GLU A 125 17.85 12.02 -24.34
N GLU A 126 18.16 10.77 -24.64
CA GLU A 126 17.23 9.65 -24.51
C GLU A 126 16.82 9.46 -23.06
N GLY A 127 17.76 9.53 -22.12
CA GLY A 127 17.49 9.46 -20.70
C GLY A 127 16.51 10.54 -20.23
N LYS A 128 16.69 11.77 -20.67
CA LYS A 128 15.76 12.87 -20.36
C LYS A 128 14.36 12.65 -20.94
N LYS A 129 14.25 12.11 -22.16
CA LYS A 129 12.96 11.77 -22.78
C LYS A 129 12.25 10.62 -22.07
N SER A 130 12.97 9.72 -21.41
CA SER A 130 12.40 8.59 -20.66
C SER A 130 11.93 8.96 -19.25
N LEU A 131 12.28 10.15 -18.76
CA LEU A 131 11.83 10.62 -17.44
C LEU A 131 10.39 11.15 -17.53
N PHE A 132 9.52 10.54 -16.76
CA PHE A 132 8.13 10.96 -16.66
C PHE A 132 7.86 11.54 -15.27
N VAL A 133 7.05 12.56 -15.22
CA VAL A 133 6.53 13.08 -13.94
C VAL A 133 5.27 12.29 -13.60
N PRO A 134 5.18 11.71 -12.40
CA PRO A 134 3.93 11.09 -11.97
C PRO A 134 2.82 12.13 -11.95
N VAL A 135 1.82 11.93 -12.81
CA VAL A 135 0.56 12.66 -12.68
C VAL A 135 -0.21 12.02 -11.54
N ASP A 136 -1.02 12.80 -10.84
CA ASP A 136 -1.83 12.37 -9.72
C ASP A 136 -2.24 10.90 -9.77
N PRO A 137 -2.08 10.16 -8.66
CA PRO A 137 -2.73 8.87 -8.52
C PRO A 137 -4.23 9.05 -8.82
N ALA A 138 -4.95 7.99 -9.08
CA ALA A 138 -6.36 8.08 -9.44
C ALA A 138 -7.10 9.11 -8.56
N PRO A 139 -7.90 9.99 -9.15
CA PRO A 139 -8.65 10.99 -8.39
C PRO A 139 -9.51 10.30 -7.33
N ALA A 140 -9.70 10.97 -6.19
CA ALA A 140 -10.56 10.47 -5.14
C ALA A 140 -11.98 10.24 -5.70
N GLN A 141 -12.50 9.03 -5.50
CA GLN A 141 -13.86 8.70 -5.92
C GLN A 141 -14.84 9.17 -4.86
N LEU A 142 -15.74 10.06 -5.24
CA LEU A 142 -16.85 10.46 -4.39
C LEU A 142 -18.01 9.47 -4.53
N PRO A 143 -18.68 9.12 -3.42
CA PRO A 143 -19.89 8.30 -3.49
C PRO A 143 -21.02 9.06 -4.20
N ALA A 144 -21.89 8.33 -4.88
CA ALA A 144 -23.08 8.94 -5.47
C ALA A 144 -23.95 9.59 -4.36
N PRO A 145 -24.50 10.79 -4.56
CA PRO A 145 -25.34 11.45 -3.56
C PRO A 145 -26.49 10.57 -3.05
N SER A 146 -27.11 9.80 -3.94
CA SER A 146 -28.18 8.86 -3.57
C SER A 146 -27.70 7.73 -2.63
N ALA A 147 -26.44 7.30 -2.74
CA ALA A 147 -25.88 6.31 -1.84
C ALA A 147 -25.64 6.90 -0.44
N VAL A 148 -25.19 8.15 -0.38
CA VAL A 148 -25.02 8.89 0.88
C VAL A 148 -26.37 9.07 1.57
N SER A 149 -27.40 9.53 0.84
CA SER A 149 -28.76 9.71 1.39
C SER A 149 -29.31 8.40 1.96
N ARG A 150 -29.18 7.28 1.24
CA ARG A 150 -29.61 5.97 1.75
C ARG A 150 -28.86 5.55 3.02
N ALA A 151 -27.57 5.80 3.09
CA ALA A 151 -26.79 5.50 4.28
C ALA A 151 -27.26 6.32 5.50
N VAL A 152 -27.51 7.62 5.30
CA VAL A 152 -28.04 8.51 6.33
C VAL A 152 -29.41 8.03 6.83
N GLU A 153 -30.32 7.67 5.94
CA GLU A 153 -31.65 7.17 6.32
C GLU A 153 -31.57 5.83 7.09
N LEU A 154 -30.67 4.94 6.71
CA LEU A 154 -30.43 3.70 7.46
C LEU A 154 -29.90 3.97 8.88
N ILE A 155 -28.96 4.92 9.02
CA ILE A 155 -28.42 5.32 10.33
C ILE A 155 -29.53 5.94 11.18
N LYS A 156 -30.33 6.86 10.64
CA LYS A 156 -31.45 7.49 11.35
C LYS A 156 -32.53 6.49 11.80
N GLY A 157 -32.78 5.47 10.99
CA GLY A 157 -33.74 4.41 11.30
C GLY A 157 -33.24 3.34 12.26
N ALA A 158 -31.94 3.31 12.55
CA ALA A 158 -31.34 2.28 13.39
C ALA A 158 -31.73 2.48 14.88
N LYS A 159 -32.13 1.39 15.53
CA LYS A 159 -32.49 1.41 16.97
C LYS A 159 -31.26 1.37 17.89
N LYS A 160 -30.20 0.73 17.46
CA LYS A 160 -28.95 0.56 18.23
C LYS A 160 -27.76 0.68 17.27
N PRO A 161 -27.49 1.87 16.73
CA PRO A 161 -26.35 2.06 15.84
C PRO A 161 -25.04 1.99 16.62
N LEU A 162 -23.99 1.47 15.98
CA LEU A 162 -22.60 1.45 16.48
C LEU A 162 -21.68 1.83 15.33
N ILE A 163 -20.72 2.72 15.60
CA ILE A 163 -19.69 3.10 14.65
C ILE A 163 -18.46 2.25 14.91
N LEU A 164 -18.07 1.40 13.95
CA LEU A 164 -16.82 0.65 13.98
C LEU A 164 -15.78 1.36 13.11
N LEU A 165 -14.78 1.96 13.73
CA LEU A 165 -13.71 2.68 13.04
C LEU A 165 -12.62 1.72 12.58
N GLY A 166 -12.41 1.65 11.29
CA GLY A 166 -11.40 0.81 10.68
C GLY A 166 -10.19 1.60 10.13
N LYS A 167 -9.21 0.85 9.63
CA LYS A 167 -8.00 1.38 9.01
C LYS A 167 -8.26 2.40 7.89
N GLY A 168 -9.34 2.23 7.12
CA GLY A 168 -9.68 3.16 6.04
C GLY A 168 -9.96 4.57 6.55
N ALA A 169 -10.63 4.71 7.69
CA ALA A 169 -10.87 5.99 8.34
C ALA A 169 -9.57 6.66 8.78
N ALA A 170 -8.67 5.89 9.41
CA ALA A 170 -7.35 6.39 9.81
C ALA A 170 -6.49 6.79 8.60
N TYR A 171 -6.51 5.99 7.54
CA TYR A 171 -5.78 6.32 6.32
C TYR A 171 -6.33 7.58 5.62
N ALA A 172 -7.63 7.79 5.65
CA ALA A 172 -8.29 8.97 5.05
C ALA A 172 -8.00 10.28 5.82
N GLN A 173 -7.54 10.20 7.09
CA GLN A 173 -7.29 11.37 7.94
C GLN A 173 -8.53 12.27 8.08
N CYS A 174 -9.69 11.66 8.25
CA CYS A 174 -10.98 12.35 8.44
C CYS A 174 -11.38 12.43 9.92
N ASP A 175 -10.40 12.62 10.79
CA ASP A 175 -10.57 12.64 12.25
C ASP A 175 -11.63 13.67 12.69
N ALA A 176 -11.56 14.86 12.16
CA ALA A 176 -12.48 15.95 12.52
C ALA A 176 -13.93 15.63 12.11
N ASP A 177 -14.14 15.08 10.90
CA ASP A 177 -15.47 14.73 10.41
C ASP A 177 -16.08 13.58 11.20
N ILE A 178 -15.26 12.57 11.53
CA ILE A 178 -15.70 11.43 12.35
C ILE A 178 -16.05 11.89 13.76
N LYS A 179 -15.23 12.74 14.36
CA LYS A 179 -15.50 13.32 15.67
C LYS A 179 -16.82 14.09 15.67
N ALA A 180 -17.02 14.97 14.68
CA ALA A 180 -18.27 15.73 14.53
C ALA A 180 -19.48 14.80 14.39
N LEU A 181 -19.38 13.77 13.56
CA LEU A 181 -20.46 12.78 13.40
C LEU A 181 -20.82 12.10 14.72
N ILE A 182 -19.83 11.70 15.52
CA ILE A 182 -20.04 11.05 16.81
C ILE A 182 -20.68 12.02 17.81
N GLU A 183 -20.16 13.25 17.90
CA GLU A 183 -20.68 14.27 18.83
C GLU A 183 -22.09 14.74 18.48
N GLU A 184 -22.40 14.90 17.19
CA GLU A 184 -23.73 15.34 16.73
C GLU A 184 -24.78 14.24 16.85
N THR A 185 -24.41 12.98 16.62
CA THR A 185 -25.38 11.87 16.62
C THR A 185 -25.53 11.18 17.95
N GLY A 186 -24.55 11.27 18.84
CA GLY A 186 -24.49 10.50 20.08
C GLY A 186 -24.33 8.99 19.85
N ILE A 187 -23.93 8.54 18.67
CA ILE A 187 -23.74 7.13 18.37
C ILE A 187 -22.44 6.63 19.02
N PRO A 188 -22.49 5.57 19.82
CA PRO A 188 -21.29 4.99 20.39
C PRO A 188 -20.36 4.45 19.30
N PHE A 189 -19.04 4.47 19.57
CA PHE A 189 -18.05 4.00 18.63
C PHE A 189 -17.01 3.08 19.29
N THR A 190 -16.37 2.25 18.49
CA THR A 190 -15.20 1.48 18.88
C THR A 190 -14.17 1.45 17.75
N PRO A 191 -12.90 1.71 18.02
CA PRO A 191 -11.86 1.64 17.01
C PRO A 191 -11.29 0.20 16.92
N MET A 192 -11.01 -0.23 15.69
CA MET A 192 -10.11 -1.35 15.47
C MET A 192 -8.65 -0.91 15.69
N SER A 193 -7.73 -1.85 15.88
CA SER A 193 -6.32 -1.60 16.21
C SER A 193 -5.65 -0.48 15.41
N MET A 194 -5.86 -0.45 14.09
CA MET A 194 -5.26 0.57 13.20
C MET A 194 -5.99 1.91 13.18
N ALA A 195 -7.11 2.02 13.86
CA ALA A 195 -7.88 3.26 14.00
C ALA A 195 -7.85 3.81 15.44
N LYS A 196 -7.15 3.12 16.35
CA LYS A 196 -7.00 3.60 17.71
C LYS A 196 -6.28 4.96 17.72
N GLY A 197 -6.82 5.89 18.50
CA GLY A 197 -6.32 7.28 18.53
C GLY A 197 -6.97 8.23 17.49
N LEU A 198 -7.80 7.73 16.59
CA LEU A 198 -8.52 8.58 15.62
C LEU A 198 -9.52 9.51 16.33
N VAL A 199 -10.21 8.99 17.31
CA VAL A 199 -11.03 9.72 18.27
C VAL A 199 -10.51 9.39 19.66
N SER A 200 -10.51 10.38 20.56
CA SER A 200 -9.95 10.20 21.92
C SER A 200 -10.66 9.09 22.68
N ASP A 201 -9.91 8.23 23.36
CA ASP A 201 -10.43 7.19 24.24
C ASP A 201 -11.15 7.80 25.49
N THR A 202 -10.96 9.10 25.77
CA THR A 202 -11.67 9.82 26.83
C THR A 202 -13.06 10.30 26.42
N CYS A 203 -13.47 10.07 25.16
CA CYS A 203 -14.81 10.38 24.71
C CYS A 203 -15.84 9.47 25.42
N LEU A 204 -16.88 10.06 25.98
CA LEU A 204 -17.93 9.32 26.72
C LEU A 204 -18.70 8.31 25.86
N LEU A 205 -18.63 8.44 24.53
CA LEU A 205 -19.26 7.53 23.58
C LEU A 205 -18.34 6.38 23.13
N TYR A 206 -17.11 6.34 23.65
CA TYR A 206 -16.20 5.24 23.41
C TYR A 206 -16.70 3.97 24.09
N THR A 207 -16.77 2.89 23.34
CA THR A 207 -17.08 1.56 23.88
C THR A 207 -15.84 0.69 23.77
N SER A 208 -15.36 0.20 24.92
CA SER A 208 -14.29 -0.78 24.94
C SER A 208 -14.81 -2.18 24.60
N ASP A 209 -13.92 -3.09 24.27
CA ASP A 209 -14.27 -4.50 24.16
C ASP A 209 -14.63 -5.03 25.56
N ALA A 210 -15.79 -5.67 25.66
CA ALA A 210 -16.25 -6.28 26.92
C ALA A 210 -15.26 -7.32 27.50
N ALA A 211 -14.34 -7.85 26.68
CA ALA A 211 -13.27 -8.72 27.14
C ALA A 211 -12.22 -7.98 28.01
N ASP A 212 -11.98 -6.70 27.76
CA ASP A 212 -11.03 -5.89 28.53
C ASP A 212 -11.62 -5.49 29.88
N GLU A 213 -12.95 -5.34 29.97
CA GLU A 213 -13.64 -5.00 31.22
C GLU A 213 -13.77 -6.19 32.17
N GLY A 214 -13.74 -7.42 31.67
CA GLY A 214 -13.85 -8.65 32.48
C GLY A 214 -12.60 -9.05 33.22
N LEU A 215 -11.44 -8.47 32.90
CA LEU A 215 -10.16 -8.87 33.50
C LEU A 215 -9.75 -8.05 34.72
N GLY A 216 -10.52 -7.04 35.13
CA GLY A 216 -10.34 -6.34 36.40
C GLY A 216 -8.93 -5.79 36.62
N VAL A 217 -8.27 -5.28 35.59
CA VAL A 217 -6.90 -4.74 35.65
C VAL A 217 -6.97 -3.24 35.72
#